data_6164ba9281e0f7fb1aec6044e0f3494b
#
_entry.id   6164ba9281e0f7fb1aec6044e0f3494b
#
_cell.length_a   1.000
_cell.length_b   1.000
_cell.length_c   1.000
_cell.angle_alpha   90.00
_cell.angle_beta   90.00
_cell.angle_gamma   90.00
#
_symmetry.space_group_name_H-M   'P 1'
#
loop_
_entity.id
_entity.type
_entity.pdbx_description
1 polymer ?
#
loop_
_entity_poly.entity_id
_entity_poly.type
_entity_poly.pdbx_seq_one_letter_code
_entity_poly.pdbx_strand_id
1 'polypeptide(L)'
;MLDDFMIRATLAALGTALATGLLGCFVVWRRMAYFGDATAHAAILGVAVALMFGWSIIAGVGLVALGMALLIYGLTGRGHAVDTILGVLAHGALALGLVAVTLIPGQRINLDAYLFGDVLTV
;
A
#
# COMPACT_ATOMS: atom_id res chain seq x y z
N MET A 1 -12.14 -27.75 9.11
CA MET A 1 -12.52 -26.35 8.92
C MET A 1 -11.61 -25.38 9.66
N LEU A 2 -11.43 -25.59 10.96
CA LEU A 2 -10.44 -24.78 11.69
C LEU A 2 -9.04 -24.97 11.12
N ASP A 3 -8.72 -26.19 10.73
CA ASP A 3 -7.42 -26.50 10.15
C ASP A 3 -7.21 -25.78 8.82
N ASP A 4 -8.25 -25.69 7.98
CA ASP A 4 -8.16 -25.00 6.70
C ASP A 4 -7.94 -23.50 6.89
N PHE A 5 -8.63 -22.92 7.87
CA PHE A 5 -8.47 -21.51 8.21
C PHE A 5 -7.04 -21.23 8.71
N MET A 6 -6.55 -22.05 9.64
CA MET A 6 -5.21 -21.89 10.18
C MET A 6 -4.13 -22.16 9.13
N ILE A 7 -4.34 -23.15 8.28
CA ILE A 7 -3.40 -23.45 7.20
C ILE A 7 -3.32 -22.28 6.24
N ARG A 8 -4.45 -21.72 5.84
CA ARG A 8 -4.47 -20.58 4.92
C ARG A 8 -3.80 -19.36 5.52
N ALA A 9 -4.09 -19.07 6.80
CA ALA A 9 -3.46 -17.94 7.47
C ALA A 9 -1.94 -18.14 7.59
N THR A 10 -1.50 -19.36 7.91
CA THR A 10 -0.09 -19.66 8.01
C THR A 10 0.62 -19.53 6.66
N LEU A 11 0.00 -20.04 5.59
CA LEU A 11 0.58 -19.92 4.25
C LEU A 11 0.66 -18.46 3.81
N ALA A 12 -0.38 -17.68 4.09
CA ALA A 12 -0.36 -16.25 3.76
C ALA A 12 0.74 -15.52 4.54
N ALA A 13 0.88 -15.82 5.82
CA ALA A 13 1.92 -15.20 6.65
C ALA A 13 3.32 -15.57 6.18
N LEU A 14 3.54 -16.84 5.83
CA LEU A 14 4.83 -17.29 5.32
C LEU A 14 5.16 -16.64 3.97
N GLY A 15 4.19 -16.58 3.07
CA GLY A 15 4.38 -15.93 1.77
C GLY A 15 4.68 -14.45 1.91
N THR A 16 3.94 -13.76 2.77
CA THR A 16 4.16 -12.35 3.05
C THR A 16 5.54 -12.14 3.68
N ALA A 17 5.93 -12.99 4.62
CA ALA A 17 7.23 -12.88 5.28
C ALA A 17 8.37 -13.05 4.30
N LEU A 18 8.28 -14.01 3.38
CA LEU A 18 9.30 -14.20 2.35
C LEU A 18 9.39 -12.99 1.43
N ALA A 19 8.25 -12.49 0.96
CA ALA A 19 8.22 -11.33 0.07
C ALA A 19 8.76 -10.08 0.75
N THR A 20 8.29 -9.79 1.97
CA THR A 20 8.71 -8.59 2.70
C THR A 20 10.16 -8.69 3.17
N GLY A 21 10.64 -9.89 3.50
CA GLY A 21 12.03 -10.07 3.88
C GLY A 21 12.98 -9.78 2.73
N LEU A 22 12.66 -10.29 1.54
CA LEU A 22 13.47 -10.01 0.35
C LEU A 22 13.41 -8.54 -0.04
N LEU A 23 12.22 -7.95 -0.05
CA LEU A 23 12.07 -6.51 -0.34
C LEU A 23 12.73 -5.66 0.72
N GLY A 24 12.70 -6.10 1.98
CA GLY A 24 13.33 -5.38 3.07
C GLY A 24 14.84 -5.22 2.89
N CYS A 25 15.50 -6.21 2.32
CA CYS A 25 16.92 -6.10 2.01
C CYS A 25 17.18 -4.96 1.03
N PHE A 26 16.40 -4.87 -0.05
CA PHE A 26 16.52 -3.78 -1.00
C PHE A 26 16.20 -2.43 -0.37
N VAL A 27 15.16 -2.38 0.47
CA VAL A 27 14.74 -1.16 1.16
C VAL A 27 15.86 -0.63 2.04
N VAL A 28 16.49 -1.51 2.82
CA VAL A 28 17.60 -1.12 3.69
C VAL A 28 18.81 -0.67 2.88
N TRP A 29 19.16 -1.40 1.83
CA TRP A 29 20.30 -1.05 0.98
C TRP A 29 20.10 0.30 0.28
N ARG A 30 18.86 0.63 -0.07
CA ARG A 30 18.52 1.88 -0.75
C ARG A 30 18.19 3.02 0.22
N ARG A 31 18.27 2.77 1.52
CA ARG A 31 17.95 3.76 2.57
C ARG A 31 16.55 4.34 2.44
N MET A 32 15.58 3.45 2.25
CA MET A 32 14.16 3.83 2.07
C MET A 32 13.33 3.45 3.29
N ALA A 33 13.57 4.13 4.44
CA ALA A 33 12.89 3.79 5.69
C ALA A 33 11.37 3.90 5.58
N TYR A 34 10.86 4.84 4.79
CA TYR A 34 9.43 5.08 4.64
C TYR A 34 8.78 4.28 3.51
N PHE A 35 9.47 3.31 2.94
CA PHE A 35 8.94 2.54 1.82
C PHE A 35 7.65 1.81 2.18
N GLY A 36 7.61 1.16 3.35
CA GLY A 36 6.43 0.43 3.80
C GLY A 36 5.24 1.36 4.02
N ASP A 37 5.48 2.49 4.68
CA ASP A 37 4.42 3.47 4.92
C ASP A 37 3.89 4.05 3.61
N ALA A 38 4.78 4.42 2.70
CA ALA A 38 4.38 4.97 1.42
C ALA A 38 3.54 3.99 0.62
N THR A 39 3.93 2.72 0.61
CA THR A 39 3.20 1.67 -0.10
C THR A 39 1.82 1.44 0.53
N ALA A 40 1.76 1.35 1.86
CA ALA A 40 0.51 1.13 2.56
C ALA A 40 -0.47 2.29 2.36
N HIS A 41 0.02 3.52 2.47
CA HIS A 41 -0.83 4.70 2.31
C HIS A 41 -1.26 4.88 0.85
N ALA A 42 -0.40 4.56 -0.10
CA ALA A 42 -0.77 4.57 -1.51
C ALA A 42 -1.86 3.55 -1.82
N ALA A 43 -1.85 2.41 -1.13
CA ALA A 43 -2.88 1.40 -1.32
C ALA A 43 -4.26 1.91 -0.94
N ILE A 44 -4.38 2.72 0.13
CA ILE A 44 -5.66 3.32 0.51
C ILE A 44 -6.18 4.23 -0.60
N LEU A 45 -5.30 5.06 -1.14
CA LEU A 45 -5.68 5.92 -2.27
C LEU A 45 -6.10 5.09 -3.48
N GLY A 46 -5.40 3.99 -3.74
CA GLY A 46 -5.74 3.07 -4.81
C GLY A 46 -7.11 2.42 -4.63
N VAL A 47 -7.42 1.99 -3.41
CA VAL A 47 -8.75 1.44 -3.10
C VAL A 47 -9.83 2.49 -3.30
N ALA A 48 -9.60 3.72 -2.84
CA ALA A 48 -10.55 4.81 -3.02
C ALA A 48 -10.80 5.10 -4.50
N VAL A 49 -9.76 5.17 -5.30
CA VAL A 49 -9.88 5.41 -6.75
C VAL A 49 -10.66 4.27 -7.41
N ALA A 50 -10.37 3.02 -7.04
CA ALA A 50 -11.07 1.87 -7.60
C ALA A 50 -12.57 1.92 -7.30
N LEU A 51 -12.94 2.27 -6.08
CA LEU A 51 -14.34 2.35 -5.68
C LEU A 51 -15.06 3.52 -6.37
N MET A 52 -14.36 4.65 -6.55
CA MET A 52 -14.96 5.81 -7.21
C MET A 52 -15.30 5.53 -8.67
N PHE A 53 -14.47 4.76 -9.36
CA PHE A 53 -14.65 4.48 -10.78
C PHE A 53 -15.25 3.11 -11.05
N GLY A 54 -15.56 2.33 -10.01
CA GLY A 54 -16.11 1.00 -10.18
C GLY A 54 -15.11 -0.03 -10.70
N TRP A 55 -13.83 0.25 -10.57
CA TRP A 55 -12.76 -0.66 -10.99
C TRP A 55 -12.51 -1.72 -9.92
N SER A 56 -11.79 -2.78 -10.30
CA SER A 56 -11.32 -3.74 -9.32
C SER A 56 -10.29 -3.07 -8.40
N ILE A 57 -10.23 -3.53 -7.14
CA ILE A 57 -9.28 -2.98 -6.16
C ILE A 57 -7.85 -3.14 -6.66
N ILE A 58 -7.55 -4.29 -7.28
CA ILE A 58 -6.21 -4.56 -7.81
C ILE A 58 -5.83 -3.54 -8.88
N ALA A 59 -6.77 -3.20 -9.77
CA ALA A 59 -6.50 -2.22 -10.81
C ALA A 59 -6.24 -0.83 -10.23
N GLY A 60 -7.05 -0.41 -9.25
CA GLY A 60 -6.87 0.90 -8.60
C GLY A 60 -5.55 0.98 -7.85
N VAL A 61 -5.24 -0.03 -7.06
CA VAL A 61 -3.99 -0.07 -6.30
C VAL A 61 -2.79 -0.12 -7.25
N GLY A 62 -2.88 -0.91 -8.32
CA GLY A 62 -1.82 -1.00 -9.30
C GLY A 62 -1.56 0.32 -10.02
N LEU A 63 -2.63 1.04 -10.37
CA LEU A 63 -2.50 2.36 -11.02
C LEU A 63 -1.83 3.37 -10.10
N VAL A 64 -2.26 3.44 -8.84
CA VAL A 64 -1.67 4.36 -7.87
C VAL A 64 -0.22 3.98 -7.58
N ALA A 65 0.07 2.69 -7.46
CA ALA A 65 1.44 2.21 -7.23
C ALA A 65 2.36 2.61 -8.38
N LEU A 66 1.88 2.47 -9.63
CA LEU A 66 2.64 2.89 -10.79
C LEU A 66 2.88 4.39 -10.78
N GLY A 67 1.85 5.18 -10.49
CA GLY A 67 1.98 6.63 -10.38
C GLY A 67 2.99 7.05 -9.32
N MET A 68 2.95 6.41 -8.15
CA MET A 68 3.91 6.65 -7.08
C MET A 68 5.34 6.30 -7.51
N ALA A 69 5.51 5.17 -8.19
CA ALA A 69 6.83 4.77 -8.67
C ALA A 69 7.40 5.77 -9.66
N LEU A 70 6.57 6.28 -10.57
CA LEU A 70 6.99 7.28 -11.54
C LEU A 70 7.34 8.60 -10.87
N LEU A 71 6.56 9.02 -9.87
CA LEU A 71 6.86 10.24 -9.10
C LEU A 71 8.18 10.10 -8.33
N ILE A 72 8.38 8.97 -7.69
CA ILE A 72 9.62 8.72 -6.95
C ILE A 72 10.82 8.74 -7.89
N TYR A 73 10.69 8.08 -9.03
CA TYR A 73 11.76 8.04 -10.03
C TYR A 73 12.10 9.44 -10.53
N GLY A 74 11.09 10.23 -10.87
CA GLY A 74 11.30 11.58 -11.39
C GLY A 74 11.87 12.53 -10.37
N LEU A 75 11.40 12.48 -9.13
CA LEU A 75 11.85 13.36 -8.07
C LEU A 75 13.24 12.99 -7.55
N THR A 76 13.55 11.71 -7.53
CA THR A 76 14.88 11.25 -7.09
C THR A 76 15.97 11.79 -8.00
N GLY A 77 15.69 11.91 -9.30
CA GLY A 77 16.66 12.45 -10.25
C GLY A 77 16.96 13.94 -10.08
N ARG A 78 16.23 14.63 -9.20
CA ARG A 78 16.39 16.08 -8.99
C ARG A 78 17.18 16.42 -7.73
N GLY A 79 17.89 15.45 -7.15
CA GLY A 79 18.77 15.71 -6.01
C GLY A 79 18.10 15.60 -4.65
N HIS A 80 16.85 15.19 -4.58
CA HIS A 80 16.16 14.97 -3.30
C HIS A 80 16.49 13.57 -2.77
N ALA A 81 16.57 13.44 -1.45
CA ALA A 81 16.75 12.14 -0.82
C ALA A 81 15.50 11.29 -1.05
N VAL A 82 15.69 10.00 -1.35
CA VAL A 82 14.58 9.09 -1.61
C VAL A 82 13.63 9.02 -0.41
N ASP A 83 14.19 8.96 0.78
CA ASP A 83 13.40 8.84 2.00
C ASP A 83 12.52 10.07 2.27
N THR A 84 13.03 11.26 1.95
CA THR A 84 12.24 12.48 2.04
C THR A 84 11.06 12.45 1.07
N ILE A 85 11.31 12.03 -0.16
CA ILE A 85 10.26 11.90 -1.18
C ILE A 85 9.21 10.90 -0.72
N LEU A 86 9.64 9.73 -0.22
CA LEU A 86 8.73 8.71 0.28
C LEU A 86 7.87 9.21 1.43
N GLY A 87 8.47 9.95 2.37
CA GLY A 87 7.73 10.51 3.51
C GLY A 87 6.66 11.49 3.08
N VAL A 88 6.98 12.41 2.18
CA VAL A 88 6.03 13.38 1.67
C VAL A 88 4.91 12.69 0.90
N LEU A 89 5.24 11.77 0.01
CA LEU A 89 4.25 11.05 -0.78
C LEU A 89 3.39 10.14 0.08
N ALA A 90 3.96 9.52 1.12
CA ALA A 90 3.20 8.68 2.03
C ALA A 90 2.08 9.47 2.72
N HIS A 91 2.43 10.60 3.31
CA HIS A 91 1.44 11.43 3.99
C HIS A 91 0.44 12.05 3.02
N GLY A 92 0.91 12.50 1.86
CA GLY A 92 0.03 13.03 0.82
C GLY A 92 -0.95 11.99 0.31
N ALA A 93 -0.48 10.77 0.05
CA ALA A 93 -1.35 9.70 -0.42
C ALA A 93 -2.37 9.28 0.64
N LEU A 94 -1.95 9.22 1.91
CA LEU A 94 -2.86 8.91 3.01
C LEU A 94 -3.95 9.97 3.12
N ALA A 95 -3.58 11.24 3.10
CA ALA A 95 -4.54 12.34 3.19
C ALA A 95 -5.53 12.31 2.04
N LEU A 96 -5.05 12.15 0.81
CA LEU A 96 -5.92 12.07 -0.36
C LEU A 96 -6.83 10.85 -0.31
N GLY A 97 -6.29 9.72 0.12
CA GLY A 97 -7.06 8.49 0.23
C GLY A 97 -8.17 8.59 1.26
N LEU A 98 -7.89 9.17 2.43
CA LEU A 98 -8.89 9.34 3.46
C LEU A 98 -9.99 10.29 3.03
N VAL A 99 -9.63 11.40 2.40
CA VAL A 99 -10.62 12.35 1.88
C VAL A 99 -11.46 11.69 0.78
N ALA A 100 -10.83 10.96 -0.12
CA ALA A 100 -11.55 10.29 -1.20
C ALA A 100 -12.53 9.25 -0.65
N VAL A 101 -12.14 8.49 0.36
CA VAL A 101 -13.01 7.48 0.99
C VAL A 101 -14.23 8.13 1.62
N THR A 102 -14.05 9.28 2.28
CA THR A 102 -15.18 9.97 2.92
C THR A 102 -16.16 10.55 1.90
N LEU A 103 -15.72 10.80 0.67
CA LEU A 103 -16.58 11.32 -0.39
C LEU A 103 -17.41 10.24 -1.09
N ILE A 104 -17.15 8.96 -0.82
CA ILE A 104 -17.88 7.85 -1.43
C ILE A 104 -19.10 7.56 -0.57
N PRO A 105 -20.33 7.85 -1.06
CA PRO A 105 -21.54 7.62 -0.26
C PRO A 105 -21.87 6.14 -0.14
N GLY A 106 -22.31 5.72 1.04
CA GLY A 106 -22.77 4.37 1.28
C GLY A 106 -21.70 3.30 1.39
N GLN A 107 -20.45 3.67 1.25
CA GLN A 107 -19.34 2.72 1.35
C GLN A 107 -18.72 2.79 2.74
N ARG A 108 -18.63 1.64 3.39
CA ARG A 108 -17.87 1.51 4.63
C ARG A 108 -16.65 0.66 4.33
N ILE A 109 -15.49 1.27 4.43
CA ILE A 109 -14.23 0.59 4.18
C ILE A 109 -13.54 0.37 5.50
N ASN A 110 -13.09 -0.86 5.73
CA ASN A 110 -12.27 -1.17 6.90
C ASN A 110 -10.85 -0.70 6.63
N LEU A 111 -10.57 0.55 6.97
CA LEU A 111 -9.27 1.17 6.72
C LEU A 111 -8.15 0.46 7.48
N ASP A 112 -8.44 -0.06 8.67
CA ASP A 112 -7.44 -0.78 9.45
C ASP A 112 -6.95 -2.02 8.71
N ALA A 113 -7.85 -2.76 8.06
CA ALA A 113 -7.45 -3.94 7.30
C ALA A 113 -6.59 -3.58 6.10
N TYR A 114 -6.87 -2.46 5.43
CA TYR A 114 -6.06 -2.02 4.29
C TYR A 114 -4.72 -1.43 4.71
N LEU A 115 -4.67 -0.72 5.84
CA LEU A 115 -3.43 -0.12 6.32
C LEU A 115 -2.46 -1.15 6.89
N PHE A 116 -2.97 -2.09 7.67
CA PHE A 116 -2.13 -3.03 8.41
C PHE A 116 -2.18 -4.45 7.89
N GLY A 117 -3.17 -4.73 7.04
CA GLY A 117 -3.38 -6.08 6.54
C GLY A 117 -4.02 -6.98 7.57
N ASP A 118 -4.58 -8.09 7.12
CA ASP A 118 -5.17 -9.09 8.01
C ASP A 118 -5.04 -10.45 7.37
N VAL A 119 -4.06 -11.23 7.81
CA VAL A 119 -3.83 -12.58 7.29
C VAL A 119 -4.95 -13.54 7.67
N LEU A 120 -5.74 -13.21 8.68
CA LEU A 120 -6.83 -14.07 9.13
C LEU A 120 -8.04 -14.02 8.20
N THR A 121 -8.13 -13.02 7.35
CA THR A 121 -9.24 -12.88 6.38
C THR A 121 -8.95 -13.50 5.02
N VAL A 122 -7.79 -14.09 4.86
CA VAL A 122 -7.37 -14.70 3.59
C VAL A 122 -8.20 -15.94 3.22
#